data_9987653c93e10d8640d4eb0013ac9701
#
_entry.id   9987653c93e10d8640d4eb0013ac9701
#
_cell.length_a   1.000
_cell.length_b   1.000
_cell.length_c   1.000
_cell.angle_alpha   90.00
_cell.angle_beta   90.00
_cell.angle_gamma   90.00
#
_symmetry.space_group_name_H-M   'P 1'
#
loop_
_entity.id
_entity.type
_entity.pdbx_description
1 polymer ?
#
loop_
_entity_poly.entity_id
_entity_poly.type
_entity_poly.pdbx_seq_one_letter_code
_entity_poly.pdbx_strand_id
1 'polypeptide(L)'
;MNPYSVLVVGMGKRGMHHAAAFNANPRFRVAGICDIDEKRLADAAPKLGQPATGTDAAALARAVRPDVFCFCTLPNLRTPLIKAAIEGGAKLVAFEKPVALTSSELFMIRDLLQSSGMKAVVSHQHRYGKHYQKVKEIIASGALGRVHTVYGSATGWMTHMLSHLIDYSCWFNDYSPGSWVMAQAAGRAKLTDNHPSPDYIGGMVQFSNGVRGIYECGAGAPDQPEVGKWWGKNRIGAQGTEGFAEVLTNGGWRAVTKSAGFQSGEGAMAYDLDMPPYIQQMADWLDDGRKPHPCNFDHASLGAEVMLAMQRSAAEGGQVALPLLEGADEQALLKARLSERPVLVSCEQNKKEFGLP
;
A
#
# COMPACT_ATOMS: atom_id res chain seq x y z
N MET A 1 -16.57 -22.55 15.88
CA MET A 1 -15.45 -22.82 14.94
C MET A 1 -14.15 -22.61 15.68
N ASN A 2 -13.13 -23.44 15.42
CA ASN A 2 -11.80 -23.17 15.96
C ASN A 2 -11.24 -21.89 15.32
N PRO A 3 -10.50 -21.06 16.07
CA PRO A 3 -9.89 -19.86 15.50
C PRO A 3 -8.80 -20.24 14.49
N TYR A 4 -8.65 -19.45 13.44
CA TYR A 4 -7.56 -19.58 12.49
C TYR A 4 -6.21 -19.30 13.16
N SER A 5 -5.22 -20.17 12.91
CA SER A 5 -3.86 -19.99 13.41
C SER A 5 -3.10 -18.95 12.57
N VAL A 6 -2.37 -18.06 13.23
CA VAL A 6 -1.61 -16.98 12.58
C VAL A 6 -0.14 -17.05 12.95
N LEU A 7 0.74 -16.99 11.95
CA LEU A 7 2.16 -16.69 12.13
C LEU A 7 2.42 -15.24 11.69
N VAL A 8 3.02 -14.44 12.57
CA VAL A 8 3.41 -13.05 12.25
C VAL A 8 4.93 -12.93 12.19
N VAL A 9 5.43 -12.41 11.07
CA VAL A 9 6.87 -12.23 10.79
C VAL A 9 7.24 -10.75 10.75
N GLY A 10 8.29 -10.35 11.47
CA GLY A 10 8.71 -8.98 11.65
C GLY A 10 8.00 -8.32 12.82
N MET A 11 8.58 -8.41 14.03
CA MET A 11 8.00 -7.91 15.28
C MET A 11 8.36 -6.45 15.60
N GLY A 12 8.62 -5.65 14.57
CA GLY A 12 8.70 -4.20 14.68
C GLY A 12 7.34 -3.56 14.98
N LYS A 13 7.27 -2.22 14.97
CA LYS A 13 6.03 -1.47 15.28
C LYS A 13 4.81 -1.97 14.50
N ARG A 14 4.96 -2.22 13.18
CA ARG A 14 3.84 -2.68 12.34
C ARG A 14 3.45 -4.11 12.63
N GLY A 15 4.42 -5.01 12.78
CA GLY A 15 4.12 -6.40 13.12
C GLY A 15 3.41 -6.55 14.46
N MET A 16 3.80 -5.77 15.46
CA MET A 16 3.09 -5.73 16.74
C MET A 16 1.65 -5.24 16.60
N HIS A 17 1.38 -4.23 15.75
CA HIS A 17 0.00 -3.80 15.48
C HIS A 17 -0.84 -4.91 14.85
N HIS A 18 -0.30 -5.61 13.83
CA HIS A 18 -0.99 -6.74 13.21
C HIS A 18 -1.20 -7.89 14.19
N ALA A 19 -0.17 -8.29 14.93
CA ALA A 19 -0.26 -9.38 15.89
C ALA A 19 -1.29 -9.09 17.00
N ALA A 20 -1.30 -7.86 17.53
CA ALA A 20 -2.28 -7.44 18.52
C ALA A 20 -3.72 -7.45 17.95
N ALA A 21 -3.90 -6.97 16.72
CA ALA A 21 -5.20 -6.95 16.06
C ALA A 21 -5.72 -8.37 15.75
N PHE A 22 -4.87 -9.30 15.31
CA PHE A 22 -5.23 -10.72 15.18
C PHE A 22 -5.62 -11.32 16.53
N ASN A 23 -4.85 -11.04 17.57
CA ASN A 23 -5.10 -11.62 18.89
C ASN A 23 -6.35 -11.05 19.58
N ALA A 24 -6.75 -9.82 19.23
CA ALA A 24 -7.98 -9.20 19.69
C ALA A 24 -9.25 -9.73 18.98
N ASN A 25 -9.10 -10.39 17.83
CA ASN A 25 -10.23 -10.93 17.09
C ASN A 25 -10.44 -12.42 17.42
N PRO A 26 -11.60 -12.84 17.96
CA PRO A 26 -11.85 -14.21 18.41
C PRO A 26 -11.80 -15.25 17.27
N ARG A 27 -11.78 -14.82 16.02
CA ARG A 27 -11.65 -15.69 14.85
C ARG A 27 -10.20 -16.12 14.60
N PHE A 28 -9.23 -15.52 15.29
CA PHE A 28 -7.81 -15.80 15.12
C PHE A 28 -7.11 -16.11 16.43
N ARG A 29 -5.99 -16.81 16.33
CA ARG A 29 -5.03 -17.04 17.42
C ARG A 29 -3.61 -16.90 16.86
N VAL A 30 -2.82 -16.01 17.42
CA VAL A 30 -1.40 -15.90 17.09
C VAL A 30 -0.69 -17.15 17.64
N ALA A 31 -0.34 -18.08 16.74
CA ALA A 31 0.30 -19.34 17.05
C ALA A 31 1.83 -19.27 16.98
N GLY A 32 2.36 -18.31 16.23
CA GLY A 32 3.80 -18.09 16.11
C GLY A 32 4.14 -16.63 15.81
N ILE A 33 5.32 -16.22 16.25
CA ILE A 33 5.94 -14.93 15.91
C ILE A 33 7.40 -15.15 15.52
N CYS A 34 7.85 -14.42 14.47
CA CYS A 34 9.20 -14.51 13.95
C CYS A 34 9.82 -13.12 13.82
N ASP A 35 11.06 -12.98 14.25
CA ASP A 35 11.92 -11.81 13.97
C ASP A 35 13.38 -12.25 14.04
N ILE A 36 14.26 -11.64 13.27
CA ILE A 36 15.72 -11.88 13.36
C ILE A 36 16.31 -11.35 14.67
N ASP A 37 15.60 -10.45 15.35
CA ASP A 37 15.98 -9.85 16.63
C ASP A 37 15.30 -10.63 17.78
N GLU A 38 16.04 -11.47 18.48
CA GLU A 38 15.56 -12.25 19.62
C GLU A 38 15.01 -11.39 20.76
N LYS A 39 15.52 -10.16 20.93
CA LYS A 39 15.02 -9.24 21.95
C LYS A 39 13.59 -8.83 21.63
N ARG A 40 13.28 -8.54 20.36
CA ARG A 40 11.90 -8.24 19.95
C ARG A 40 10.94 -9.40 20.18
N LEU A 41 11.42 -10.62 19.97
CA LEU A 41 10.64 -11.83 20.26
C LEU A 41 10.36 -11.96 21.76
N ALA A 42 11.39 -11.79 22.60
CA ALA A 42 11.25 -11.84 24.06
C ALA A 42 10.29 -10.76 24.59
N ASP A 43 10.32 -9.55 24.02
CA ASP A 43 9.43 -8.43 24.40
C ASP A 43 7.98 -8.63 23.90
N ALA A 44 7.78 -9.34 22.78
CA ALA A 44 6.50 -9.54 22.14
C ALA A 44 5.73 -10.75 22.68
N ALA A 45 6.41 -11.87 22.92
CA ALA A 45 5.77 -13.13 23.27
C ALA A 45 4.84 -13.04 24.50
N PRO A 46 5.23 -12.40 25.62
CA PRO A 46 4.34 -12.26 26.79
C PRO A 46 3.03 -11.50 26.48
N LYS A 47 3.09 -10.53 25.57
CA LYS A 47 1.94 -9.69 25.19
C LYS A 47 0.95 -10.40 24.28
N LEU A 48 1.37 -11.51 23.66
CA LEU A 48 0.62 -12.23 22.63
C LEU A 48 0.19 -13.64 23.07
N GLY A 49 0.28 -13.94 24.37
CA GLY A 49 -0.15 -15.23 24.91
C GLY A 49 0.85 -16.37 24.71
N GLN A 50 2.16 -16.03 24.69
CA GLN A 50 3.28 -16.99 24.57
C GLN A 50 3.19 -17.87 23.30
N PRO A 51 3.10 -17.30 22.09
CA PRO A 51 3.14 -18.07 20.85
C PRO A 51 4.53 -18.71 20.65
N ALA A 52 4.63 -19.67 19.74
CA ALA A 52 5.93 -20.19 19.31
C ALA A 52 6.80 -19.05 18.75
N THR A 53 8.10 -19.07 19.05
CA THR A 53 9.04 -18.04 18.59
C THR A 53 10.14 -18.66 17.72
N GLY A 54 10.67 -17.91 16.78
CA GLY A 54 11.78 -18.34 15.95
C GLY A 54 12.39 -17.20 15.15
N THR A 55 13.63 -17.37 14.71
CA THR A 55 14.35 -16.39 13.89
C THR A 55 14.36 -16.74 12.40
N ASP A 56 13.95 -17.96 12.05
CA ASP A 56 13.77 -18.43 10.67
C ASP A 56 12.28 -18.60 10.36
N ALA A 57 11.75 -17.72 9.49
CA ALA A 57 10.35 -17.70 9.13
C ALA A 57 9.87 -18.97 8.41
N ALA A 58 10.72 -19.56 7.56
CA ALA A 58 10.35 -20.77 6.81
C ALA A 58 10.34 -21.99 7.72
N ALA A 59 11.33 -22.14 8.60
CA ALA A 59 11.38 -23.21 9.59
C ALA A 59 10.17 -23.14 10.54
N LEU A 60 9.86 -21.93 11.04
CA LEU A 60 8.73 -21.72 11.94
C LEU A 60 7.39 -21.95 11.24
N ALA A 61 7.23 -21.54 9.97
CA ALA A 61 6.03 -21.81 9.18
C ALA A 61 5.78 -23.31 9.01
N ARG A 62 6.81 -24.09 8.70
CA ARG A 62 6.69 -25.57 8.62
C ARG A 62 6.33 -26.20 9.94
N ALA A 63 6.82 -25.68 11.06
CA ALA A 63 6.54 -26.20 12.40
C ALA A 63 5.11 -25.84 12.88
N VAL A 64 4.69 -24.58 12.69
CA VAL A 64 3.40 -24.05 13.16
C VAL A 64 2.25 -24.40 12.22
N ARG A 65 2.53 -24.52 10.91
CA ARG A 65 1.52 -24.73 9.83
C ARG A 65 0.33 -23.77 9.97
N PRO A 66 0.58 -22.45 9.86
CA PRO A 66 -0.45 -21.45 10.12
C PRO A 66 -1.51 -21.43 9.01
N ASP A 67 -2.76 -21.10 9.36
CA ASP A 67 -3.81 -20.80 8.37
C ASP A 67 -3.53 -19.46 7.68
N VAL A 68 -2.99 -18.48 8.44
CA VAL A 68 -2.62 -17.15 7.96
C VAL A 68 -1.15 -16.88 8.24
N PHE A 69 -0.42 -16.49 7.20
CA PHE A 69 0.96 -16.03 7.30
C PHE A 69 1.01 -14.51 7.08
N CYS A 70 1.25 -13.75 8.15
CA CYS A 70 1.33 -12.29 8.08
C CYS A 70 2.78 -11.84 8.19
N PHE A 71 3.24 -10.92 7.33
CA PHE A 71 4.59 -10.38 7.48
C PHE A 71 4.67 -8.86 7.28
N CYS A 72 5.43 -8.22 8.16
CA CYS A 72 5.63 -6.78 8.26
C CYS A 72 7.13 -6.46 8.19
N THR A 73 7.75 -6.83 7.07
CA THR A 73 9.19 -6.73 6.83
C THR A 73 9.52 -5.69 5.76
N LEU A 74 10.80 -5.47 5.51
CA LEU A 74 11.28 -4.68 4.39
C LEU A 74 10.77 -5.23 3.05
N PRO A 75 10.58 -4.36 2.04
CA PRO A 75 9.95 -4.75 0.78
C PRO A 75 10.72 -5.77 -0.06
N ASN A 76 12.03 -5.86 0.09
CA ASN A 76 12.88 -6.84 -0.59
C ASN A 76 12.70 -8.30 -0.14
N LEU A 77 11.87 -8.54 0.88
CA LEU A 77 11.60 -9.87 1.42
C LEU A 77 10.24 -10.45 0.99
N ARG A 78 9.54 -9.82 0.03
CA ARG A 78 8.20 -10.27 -0.40
C ARG A 78 8.21 -11.69 -0.93
N THR A 79 8.97 -11.92 -1.98
CA THR A 79 9.04 -13.24 -2.65
C THR A 79 9.47 -14.37 -1.72
N PRO A 80 10.58 -14.29 -0.97
CA PRO A 80 10.99 -15.38 -0.07
C PRO A 80 9.98 -15.66 1.03
N LEU A 81 9.30 -14.65 1.58
CA LEU A 81 8.30 -14.87 2.64
C LEU A 81 6.98 -15.43 2.10
N ILE A 82 6.58 -15.08 0.87
CA ILE A 82 5.44 -15.72 0.21
C ILE A 82 5.73 -17.20 -0.06
N LYS A 83 6.95 -17.55 -0.51
CA LYS A 83 7.37 -18.94 -0.64
C LYS A 83 7.31 -19.69 0.69
N ALA A 84 7.82 -19.10 1.78
CA ALA A 84 7.73 -19.68 3.11
C ALA A 84 6.29 -19.91 3.58
N ALA A 85 5.37 -18.98 3.25
CA ALA A 85 3.95 -19.14 3.54
C ALA A 85 3.34 -20.33 2.79
N ILE A 86 3.67 -20.50 1.50
CA ILE A 86 3.23 -21.63 0.68
C ILE A 86 3.76 -22.96 1.24
N GLU A 87 5.06 -23.04 1.55
CA GLU A 87 5.71 -24.21 2.15
C GLU A 87 5.11 -24.58 3.52
N GLY A 88 4.72 -23.57 4.31
CA GLY A 88 4.00 -23.74 5.58
C GLY A 88 2.57 -24.20 5.43
N GLY A 89 2.02 -24.20 4.22
CA GLY A 89 0.62 -24.59 3.93
C GLY A 89 -0.40 -23.54 4.32
N ALA A 90 -0.03 -22.26 4.36
CA ALA A 90 -0.93 -21.17 4.68
C ALA A 90 -2.05 -21.04 3.61
N LYS A 91 -3.26 -20.76 4.07
CA LYS A 91 -4.43 -20.50 3.20
C LYS A 91 -4.50 -19.06 2.73
N LEU A 92 -3.91 -18.15 3.52
CA LEU A 92 -3.89 -16.73 3.27
C LEU A 92 -2.53 -16.14 3.69
N VAL A 93 -1.95 -15.30 2.82
CA VAL A 93 -0.81 -14.45 3.16
C VAL A 93 -1.27 -13.00 3.28
N ALA A 94 -0.85 -12.30 4.34
CA ALA A 94 -1.07 -10.86 4.53
C ALA A 94 0.27 -10.15 4.64
N PHE A 95 0.47 -9.04 3.92
CA PHE A 95 1.76 -8.37 3.92
C PHE A 95 1.66 -6.86 3.69
N GLU A 96 2.72 -6.17 4.12
CA GLU A 96 2.85 -4.73 3.99
C GLU A 96 3.09 -4.29 2.54
N LYS A 97 2.59 -3.09 2.21
CA LYS A 97 2.89 -2.40 0.95
C LYS A 97 4.37 -1.94 0.91
N PRO A 98 4.97 -1.64 -0.27
CA PRO A 98 4.43 -1.90 -1.61
C PRO A 98 4.36 -3.39 -1.91
N VAL A 99 3.57 -3.77 -2.91
CA VAL A 99 3.40 -5.17 -3.33
C VAL A 99 4.73 -5.76 -3.77
N ALA A 100 5.46 -5.03 -4.60
CA ALA A 100 6.77 -5.40 -5.14
C ALA A 100 7.61 -4.14 -5.40
N LEU A 101 8.92 -4.29 -5.53
CA LEU A 101 9.85 -3.23 -5.89
C LEU A 101 10.10 -3.16 -7.41
N THR A 102 9.86 -4.24 -8.12
CA THR A 102 10.08 -4.37 -9.56
C THR A 102 8.93 -5.13 -10.22
N SER A 103 8.72 -4.92 -11.52
CA SER A 103 7.70 -5.68 -12.24
C SER A 103 8.10 -7.15 -12.41
N SER A 104 9.37 -7.48 -12.48
CA SER A 104 9.84 -8.88 -12.43
C SER A 104 9.40 -9.56 -11.13
N GLU A 105 9.54 -8.88 -9.99
CA GLU A 105 9.07 -9.41 -8.70
C GLU A 105 7.54 -9.50 -8.63
N LEU A 106 6.82 -8.48 -9.13
CA LEU A 106 5.35 -8.48 -9.18
C LEU A 106 4.82 -9.70 -9.96
N PHE A 107 5.41 -10.02 -11.11
CA PHE A 107 5.02 -11.17 -11.91
C PHE A 107 5.32 -12.48 -11.19
N MET A 108 6.49 -12.60 -10.58
CA MET A 108 6.85 -13.77 -9.78
C MET A 108 5.88 -13.99 -8.61
N ILE A 109 5.48 -12.93 -7.91
CA ILE A 109 4.49 -13.02 -6.82
C ILE A 109 3.13 -13.46 -7.37
N ARG A 110 2.69 -12.89 -8.51
CA ARG A 110 1.44 -13.27 -9.19
C ARG A 110 1.43 -14.77 -9.52
N ASP A 111 2.50 -15.27 -10.12
CA ASP A 111 2.62 -16.68 -10.50
C ASP A 111 2.61 -17.62 -9.27
N LEU A 112 3.31 -17.24 -8.19
CA LEU A 112 3.31 -18.00 -6.93
C LEU A 112 1.92 -18.07 -6.31
N LEU A 113 1.18 -16.98 -6.27
CA LEU A 113 -0.16 -16.92 -5.70
C LEU A 113 -1.17 -17.68 -6.57
N GLN A 114 -1.10 -17.55 -7.89
CA GLN A 114 -1.96 -18.28 -8.81
C GLN A 114 -1.71 -19.79 -8.77
N SER A 115 -0.45 -20.20 -8.80
CA SER A 115 -0.10 -21.65 -8.80
C SER A 115 -0.41 -22.33 -7.47
N SER A 116 -0.32 -21.62 -6.34
CA SER A 116 -0.65 -22.16 -5.02
C SER A 116 -2.13 -22.09 -4.66
N GLY A 117 -2.89 -21.20 -5.32
CA GLY A 117 -4.27 -20.88 -4.93
C GLY A 117 -4.38 -20.15 -3.59
N MET A 118 -3.24 -19.68 -3.03
CA MET A 118 -3.22 -18.99 -1.75
C MET A 118 -3.83 -17.59 -1.87
N LYS A 119 -4.77 -17.26 -0.98
CA LYS A 119 -5.33 -15.91 -0.87
C LYS A 119 -4.27 -14.92 -0.41
N ALA A 120 -4.28 -13.68 -0.91
CA ALA A 120 -3.31 -12.68 -0.51
C ALA A 120 -3.97 -11.32 -0.24
N VAL A 121 -3.57 -10.68 0.86
CA VAL A 121 -4.05 -9.38 1.33
C VAL A 121 -2.87 -8.43 1.50
N VAL A 122 -2.99 -7.23 0.95
CA VAL A 122 -1.97 -6.17 1.05
C VAL A 122 -2.44 -5.06 1.98
N SER A 123 -1.56 -4.54 2.83
CA SER A 123 -1.91 -3.58 3.88
C SER A 123 -2.21 -2.17 3.33
N HIS A 124 -3.38 -2.01 2.71
CA HIS A 124 -3.99 -0.73 2.36
C HIS A 124 -5.22 -0.43 3.26
N GLN A 125 -5.05 -0.60 4.58
CA GLN A 125 -6.16 -0.58 5.56
C GLN A 125 -6.77 0.80 5.81
N HIS A 126 -6.13 1.92 5.42
CA HIS A 126 -6.73 3.26 5.65
C HIS A 126 -8.06 3.49 4.92
N ARG A 127 -8.40 2.64 3.93
CA ARG A 127 -9.74 2.67 3.33
C ARG A 127 -10.89 2.39 4.33
N TYR A 128 -10.60 1.80 5.49
CA TYR A 128 -11.56 1.62 6.59
C TYR A 128 -11.76 2.89 7.43
N GLY A 129 -10.91 3.90 7.28
CA GLY A 129 -11.07 5.19 7.94
C GLY A 129 -12.36 5.88 7.49
N LYS A 130 -13.11 6.42 8.44
CA LYS A 130 -14.42 7.05 8.18
C LYS A 130 -14.35 8.17 7.14
N HIS A 131 -13.26 8.94 7.12
CA HIS A 131 -13.05 10.01 6.15
C HIS A 131 -12.80 9.48 4.73
N TYR A 132 -12.09 8.36 4.59
CA TYR A 132 -11.93 7.67 3.31
C TYR A 132 -13.25 7.10 2.80
N GLN A 133 -14.02 6.44 3.69
CA GLN A 133 -15.34 5.90 3.36
C GLN A 133 -16.30 7.01 2.94
N LYS A 134 -16.26 8.18 3.61
CA LYS A 134 -17.10 9.32 3.26
C LYS A 134 -16.82 9.84 1.85
N VAL A 135 -15.55 9.96 1.47
CA VAL A 135 -15.18 10.38 0.10
C VAL A 135 -15.67 9.33 -0.93
N LYS A 136 -15.47 8.03 -0.65
CA LYS A 136 -16.00 6.97 -1.54
C LYS A 136 -17.51 7.01 -1.66
N GLU A 137 -18.24 7.27 -0.57
CA GLU A 137 -19.70 7.45 -0.56
C GLU A 137 -20.12 8.60 -1.47
N ILE A 138 -19.47 9.76 -1.36
CA ILE A 138 -19.78 10.95 -2.20
C ILE A 138 -19.53 10.63 -3.68
N ILE A 139 -18.43 9.95 -4.01
CA ILE A 139 -18.14 9.53 -5.38
C ILE A 139 -19.21 8.56 -5.89
N ALA A 140 -19.53 7.54 -5.11
CA ALA A 140 -20.49 6.50 -5.48
C ALA A 140 -21.92 7.01 -5.59
N SER A 141 -22.28 8.08 -4.86
CA SER A 141 -23.62 8.70 -4.94
C SER A 141 -23.91 9.42 -6.27
N GLY A 142 -22.87 9.62 -7.11
CA GLY A 142 -22.98 10.39 -8.35
C GLY A 142 -22.99 11.91 -8.14
N ALA A 143 -22.80 12.42 -6.92
CA ALA A 143 -22.81 13.85 -6.61
C ALA A 143 -21.71 14.66 -7.33
N LEU A 144 -20.68 14.00 -7.84
CA LEU A 144 -19.63 14.61 -8.65
C LEU A 144 -19.98 14.69 -10.15
N GLY A 145 -21.14 14.19 -10.57
CA GLY A 145 -21.45 13.99 -11.99
C GLY A 145 -20.56 12.89 -12.59
N ARG A 146 -20.18 13.07 -13.86
CA ARG A 146 -19.25 12.13 -14.52
C ARG A 146 -17.82 12.36 -14.01
N VAL A 147 -17.29 11.43 -13.25
CA VAL A 147 -15.88 11.45 -12.82
C VAL A 147 -14.97 11.35 -14.05
N HIS A 148 -14.02 12.25 -14.16
CA HIS A 148 -13.06 12.30 -15.26
C HIS A 148 -11.59 12.28 -14.80
N THR A 149 -11.33 12.53 -13.52
CA THR A 149 -9.98 12.55 -12.95
C THR A 149 -9.99 12.00 -11.54
N VAL A 150 -9.06 11.10 -11.25
CA VAL A 150 -8.64 10.75 -9.89
C VAL A 150 -7.22 11.27 -9.69
N TYR A 151 -6.84 11.61 -8.46
CA TYR A 151 -5.53 12.21 -8.22
C TYR A 151 -4.99 11.89 -6.84
N GLY A 152 -3.68 12.01 -6.71
CA GLY A 152 -3.01 11.87 -5.43
C GLY A 152 -1.70 12.63 -5.37
N SER A 153 -1.42 13.31 -4.25
CA SER A 153 -0.16 13.96 -3.99
C SER A 153 0.34 13.71 -2.57
N ALA A 154 1.66 13.58 -2.41
CA ALA A 154 2.30 13.43 -1.11
C ALA A 154 3.74 13.96 -1.16
N THR A 155 4.17 14.65 -0.10
CA THR A 155 5.56 15.11 0.08
C THR A 155 6.50 14.00 0.58
N GLY A 156 5.97 12.84 0.96
CA GLY A 156 6.75 11.67 1.38
C GLY A 156 7.31 10.86 0.21
N TRP A 157 8.18 9.90 0.49
CA TRP A 157 8.83 9.08 -0.54
C TRP A 157 7.86 8.20 -1.32
N MET A 158 8.17 7.97 -2.57
CA MET A 158 7.39 7.16 -3.49
C MET A 158 7.05 5.78 -2.90
N THR A 159 8.03 5.02 -2.42
CA THR A 159 7.81 3.66 -1.90
C THR A 159 6.93 3.64 -0.65
N HIS A 160 6.93 4.71 0.14
CA HIS A 160 6.08 4.82 1.32
C HIS A 160 4.68 5.34 1.01
N MET A 161 4.56 6.27 0.06
CA MET A 161 3.35 7.07 -0.13
C MET A 161 2.64 6.79 -1.47
N LEU A 162 3.36 6.70 -2.59
CA LEU A 162 2.75 6.58 -3.91
C LEU A 162 1.87 5.34 -4.05
N SER A 163 2.26 4.21 -3.44
CA SER A 163 1.43 3.00 -3.43
C SER A 163 0.06 3.23 -2.80
N HIS A 164 -0.03 4.03 -1.74
CA HIS A 164 -1.30 4.42 -1.13
C HIS A 164 -2.11 5.35 -2.03
N LEU A 165 -1.45 6.38 -2.62
CA LEU A 165 -2.12 7.33 -3.51
C LEU A 165 -2.81 6.62 -4.67
N ILE A 166 -2.10 5.69 -5.32
CA ILE A 166 -2.61 4.96 -6.47
C ILE A 166 -3.68 3.95 -6.04
N ASP A 167 -3.44 3.14 -5.00
CA ASP A 167 -4.39 2.11 -4.57
C ASP A 167 -5.76 2.71 -4.20
N TYR A 168 -5.76 3.80 -3.42
CA TYR A 168 -7.03 4.44 -3.04
C TYR A 168 -7.69 5.18 -4.20
N SER A 169 -6.91 5.71 -5.14
CA SER A 169 -7.45 6.28 -6.39
C SER A 169 -8.06 5.21 -7.29
N CYS A 170 -7.42 4.03 -7.39
CA CYS A 170 -7.99 2.88 -8.08
C CYS A 170 -9.31 2.44 -7.43
N TRP A 171 -9.37 2.41 -6.10
CA TRP A 171 -10.61 2.14 -5.37
C TRP A 171 -11.69 3.21 -5.64
N PHE A 172 -11.34 4.49 -5.69
CA PHE A 172 -12.28 5.57 -6.05
C PHE A 172 -12.77 5.43 -7.49
N ASN A 173 -11.98 4.86 -8.38
CA ASN A 173 -12.29 4.60 -9.80
C ASN A 173 -12.75 3.16 -10.06
N ASP A 174 -13.31 2.48 -9.03
CA ASP A 174 -13.86 1.13 -9.10
C ASP A 174 -12.90 0.10 -9.75
N TYR A 175 -11.60 0.26 -9.49
CA TYR A 175 -10.53 -0.60 -10.00
C TYR A 175 -10.48 -0.76 -11.52
N SER A 176 -10.93 0.27 -12.27
CA SER A 176 -10.76 0.28 -13.73
C SER A 176 -9.26 0.10 -14.07
N PRO A 177 -8.91 -0.81 -14.98
CA PRO A 177 -7.52 -1.05 -15.34
C PRO A 177 -6.86 0.16 -15.99
N GLY A 178 -5.56 0.36 -15.78
CA GLY A 178 -4.77 1.31 -16.54
C GLY A 178 -4.62 0.86 -18.00
N SER A 179 -4.61 1.81 -18.92
CA SER A 179 -4.33 1.58 -20.34
C SER A 179 -2.90 1.98 -20.70
N TRP A 180 -2.42 3.08 -20.15
CA TRP A 180 -1.05 3.56 -20.31
C TRP A 180 -0.67 4.57 -19.24
N VAL A 181 0.63 4.79 -19.10
CA VAL A 181 1.24 5.72 -18.14
C VAL A 181 2.26 6.60 -18.85
N MET A 182 2.37 7.87 -18.41
CA MET A 182 3.45 8.77 -18.78
C MET A 182 3.93 9.48 -17.51
N ALA A 183 5.23 9.40 -17.22
CA ALA A 183 5.77 9.91 -15.96
C ALA A 183 7.20 10.45 -16.12
N GLN A 184 7.61 11.25 -15.13
CA GLN A 184 8.98 11.72 -14.94
C GLN A 184 9.39 11.52 -13.49
N ALA A 185 10.69 11.37 -13.27
CA ALA A 185 11.28 11.28 -11.95
C ALA A 185 12.57 12.10 -11.89
N ALA A 186 12.99 12.49 -10.69
CA ALA A 186 14.20 13.23 -10.46
C ALA A 186 14.87 12.84 -9.15
N GLY A 187 16.20 12.87 -9.13
CA GLY A 187 17.03 12.55 -7.97
C GLY A 187 17.07 11.05 -7.65
N ARG A 188 18.23 10.57 -7.22
CA ARG A 188 18.42 9.15 -6.88
C ARG A 188 19.02 8.91 -5.50
N ALA A 189 19.01 9.93 -4.62
CA ALA A 189 19.61 9.83 -3.30
C ALA A 189 18.99 8.69 -2.47
N LYS A 190 17.69 8.43 -2.64
CA LYS A 190 16.94 7.40 -1.91
C LYS A 190 16.86 6.03 -2.60
N LEU A 191 17.43 5.86 -3.78
CA LEU A 191 17.45 4.54 -4.46
C LEU A 191 18.33 3.51 -3.75
N THR A 192 19.19 3.92 -2.82
CA THR A 192 20.02 3.04 -1.99
C THR A 192 19.44 2.79 -0.60
N ASP A 193 18.30 3.36 -0.28
CA ASP A 193 17.61 3.17 1.00
C ASP A 193 16.98 1.77 1.11
N ASN A 194 16.64 1.36 2.32
CA ASN A 194 15.86 0.12 2.58
C ASN A 194 14.46 0.15 1.94
N HIS A 195 14.00 1.34 1.55
CA HIS A 195 12.78 1.57 0.77
C HIS A 195 13.15 2.37 -0.48
N PRO A 196 13.79 1.73 -1.48
CA PRO A 196 14.34 2.42 -2.63
C PRO A 196 13.25 3.18 -3.40
N SER A 197 13.56 4.46 -3.71
CA SER A 197 12.68 5.32 -4.49
C SER A 197 13.46 6.46 -5.11
N PRO A 198 13.02 7.06 -6.24
CA PRO A 198 13.52 8.37 -6.65
C PRO A 198 13.13 9.43 -5.60
N ASP A 199 13.83 10.57 -5.59
CA ASP A 199 13.53 11.68 -4.69
C ASP A 199 12.16 12.31 -5.01
N TYR A 200 11.80 12.31 -6.29
CA TYR A 200 10.51 12.77 -6.82
C TYR A 200 10.08 11.90 -7.98
N ILE A 201 8.78 11.66 -8.07
CA ILE A 201 8.10 11.09 -9.24
C ILE A 201 6.74 11.75 -9.42
N GLY A 202 6.41 12.11 -10.67
CA GLY A 202 5.10 12.60 -11.04
C GLY A 202 4.69 12.08 -12.41
N GLY A 203 3.39 11.88 -12.61
CA GLY A 203 2.90 11.35 -13.87
C GLY A 203 1.40 11.25 -13.98
N MET A 204 0.99 10.81 -15.16
CA MET A 204 -0.41 10.63 -15.55
C MET A 204 -0.66 9.19 -16.00
N VAL A 205 -1.82 8.67 -15.64
CA VAL A 205 -2.35 7.37 -16.04
C VAL A 205 -3.64 7.58 -16.80
N GLN A 206 -3.81 6.90 -17.92
CA GLN A 206 -5.11 6.76 -18.57
C GLN A 206 -5.72 5.42 -18.18
N PHE A 207 -6.90 5.45 -17.59
CA PHE A 207 -7.68 4.26 -17.27
C PHE A 207 -8.60 3.87 -18.43
N SER A 208 -8.95 2.58 -18.54
CA SER A 208 -9.76 2.02 -19.63
C SER A 208 -11.18 2.59 -19.70
N ASN A 209 -11.73 3.06 -18.57
CA ASN A 209 -13.03 3.72 -18.49
C ASN A 209 -13.02 5.21 -18.90
N GLY A 210 -11.89 5.72 -19.39
CA GLY A 210 -11.73 7.12 -19.82
C GLY A 210 -11.33 8.09 -18.70
N VAL A 211 -11.30 7.65 -17.44
CA VAL A 211 -10.79 8.44 -16.31
C VAL A 211 -9.27 8.55 -16.40
N ARG A 212 -8.69 9.68 -16.04
CA ARG A 212 -7.25 9.88 -15.91
C ARG A 212 -6.85 9.94 -14.42
N GLY A 213 -5.69 9.37 -14.10
CA GLY A 213 -5.03 9.52 -12.81
C GLY A 213 -3.90 10.53 -12.90
N ILE A 214 -3.73 11.40 -11.90
CA ILE A 214 -2.62 12.36 -11.81
C ILE A 214 -1.96 12.19 -10.44
N TYR A 215 -0.66 11.90 -10.44
CA TYR A 215 0.06 11.59 -9.22
C TYR A 215 1.38 12.35 -9.13
N GLU A 216 1.67 12.85 -7.92
CA GLU A 216 2.94 13.46 -7.57
C GLU A 216 3.38 13.00 -6.18
N CYS A 217 4.61 12.56 -6.05
CA CYS A 217 5.12 12.03 -4.80
C CYS A 217 6.60 12.34 -4.61
N GLY A 218 6.97 12.74 -3.41
CA GLY A 218 8.35 13.02 -3.04
C GLY A 218 8.69 14.49 -2.88
N ALA A 219 9.97 14.80 -2.93
CA ALA A 219 10.49 16.15 -2.80
C ALA A 219 9.96 17.04 -3.94
N GLY A 220 9.39 18.18 -3.61
CA GLY A 220 8.80 19.10 -4.59
C GLY A 220 7.37 18.78 -5.01
N ALA A 221 6.78 17.67 -4.55
CA ALA A 221 5.34 17.43 -4.69
C ALA A 221 4.53 18.48 -3.90
N PRO A 222 3.28 18.79 -4.31
CA PRO A 222 2.45 19.76 -3.62
C PRO A 222 2.30 19.45 -2.13
N ASP A 223 2.66 20.44 -1.28
CA ASP A 223 2.52 20.32 0.17
C ASP A 223 1.05 20.45 0.60
N GLN A 224 0.75 19.91 1.77
CA GLN A 224 -0.54 20.01 2.44
C GLN A 224 -0.31 20.77 3.77
N PRO A 225 -0.27 22.12 3.77
CA PRO A 225 0.13 22.93 4.93
C PRO A 225 -0.84 22.75 6.11
N GLU A 226 -2.10 22.40 5.86
CA GLU A 226 -3.08 22.09 6.88
C GLU A 226 -2.83 20.78 7.64
N VAL A 227 -1.92 19.93 7.17
CA VAL A 227 -1.56 18.67 7.81
C VAL A 227 -0.20 18.80 8.51
N GLY A 228 -0.18 18.76 9.84
CA GLY A 228 1.04 18.96 10.61
C GLY A 228 2.03 17.78 10.58
N LYS A 229 1.57 16.56 10.33
CA LYS A 229 2.42 15.36 10.30
C LYS A 229 2.84 15.05 8.86
N TRP A 230 4.11 15.24 8.52
CA TRP A 230 4.61 15.09 7.15
C TRP A 230 4.28 13.74 6.50
N TRP A 231 4.40 12.62 7.24
CA TRP A 231 4.07 11.29 6.77
C TRP A 231 2.57 11.07 6.51
N GLY A 232 1.73 12.00 6.94
CA GLY A 232 0.29 12.03 6.67
C GLY A 232 -0.14 13.13 5.70
N LYS A 233 0.80 13.84 5.09
CA LYS A 233 0.57 14.88 4.08
C LYS A 233 0.21 14.28 2.72
N ASN A 234 -0.84 13.47 2.70
CA ASN A 234 -1.36 12.84 1.49
C ASN A 234 -2.72 13.45 1.17
N ARG A 235 -2.90 13.82 -0.08
CA ARG A 235 -4.17 14.23 -0.66
C ARG A 235 -4.56 13.26 -1.75
N ILE A 236 -5.76 12.69 -1.66
CA ILE A 236 -6.26 11.71 -2.61
C ILE A 236 -7.72 12.04 -2.90
N GLY A 237 -8.09 12.13 -4.17
CA GLY A 237 -9.45 12.53 -4.52
C GLY A 237 -9.89 12.14 -5.91
N ALA A 238 -11.14 12.52 -6.19
CA ALA A 238 -11.76 12.41 -7.49
C ALA A 238 -12.44 13.74 -7.87
N GLN A 239 -12.39 14.06 -9.16
CA GLN A 239 -13.04 15.23 -9.75
C GLN A 239 -13.93 14.79 -10.90
N GLY A 240 -15.13 15.33 -10.91
CA GLY A 240 -16.11 15.11 -11.96
C GLY A 240 -16.67 16.42 -12.51
N THR A 241 -17.67 16.32 -13.37
CA THR A 241 -18.29 17.47 -14.06
C THR A 241 -19.10 18.38 -13.14
N GLU A 242 -19.45 17.90 -11.93
CA GLU A 242 -20.30 18.63 -10.97
C GLU A 242 -19.64 18.83 -9.60
N GLY A 243 -18.34 18.56 -9.48
CA GLY A 243 -17.61 18.80 -8.26
C GLY A 243 -16.39 17.92 -8.06
N PHE A 244 -15.85 17.98 -6.86
CA PHE A 244 -14.75 17.12 -6.42
C PHE A 244 -14.97 16.65 -4.97
N ALA A 245 -14.32 15.54 -4.62
CA ALA A 245 -14.22 15.08 -3.24
C ALA A 245 -12.81 14.51 -2.99
N GLU A 246 -12.23 14.83 -1.84
CA GLU A 246 -10.87 14.41 -1.49
C GLU A 246 -10.71 14.12 0.00
N VAL A 247 -9.78 13.23 0.29
CA VAL A 247 -9.35 12.88 1.63
C VAL A 247 -7.91 13.35 1.86
N LEU A 248 -7.67 13.90 3.03
CA LEU A 248 -6.36 14.18 3.59
C LEU A 248 -6.09 13.15 4.69
N THR A 249 -5.07 12.33 4.57
CA THR A 249 -4.87 11.17 5.46
C THR A 249 -4.93 11.53 6.95
N ASN A 250 -4.35 12.66 7.36
CA ASN A 250 -4.44 13.19 8.73
C ASN A 250 -5.08 14.59 8.78
N GLY A 251 -5.93 14.93 7.85
CA GLY A 251 -6.57 16.24 7.75
C GLY A 251 -8.06 16.17 7.43
N GLY A 252 -8.68 14.98 7.56
CA GLY A 252 -10.11 14.80 7.29
C GLY A 252 -10.45 14.68 5.81
N TRP A 253 -11.60 15.18 5.43
CA TRP A 253 -12.10 15.16 4.06
C TRP A 253 -12.79 16.46 3.70
N ARG A 254 -12.85 16.76 2.42
CA ARG A 254 -13.65 17.89 1.88
C ARG A 254 -14.19 17.55 0.50
N ALA A 255 -15.31 18.17 0.18
CA ALA A 255 -15.95 18.07 -1.12
C ALA A 255 -16.61 19.41 -1.48
N VAL A 256 -16.69 19.67 -2.78
CA VAL A 256 -17.56 20.73 -3.34
C VAL A 256 -18.38 20.07 -4.43
N THR A 257 -19.70 20.13 -4.30
CA THR A 257 -20.61 19.57 -5.30
C THR A 257 -21.64 20.62 -5.72
N LYS A 258 -22.11 20.53 -6.95
CA LYS A 258 -23.16 21.44 -7.47
C LYS A 258 -24.44 21.34 -6.64
N SER A 259 -24.77 20.16 -6.14
CA SER A 259 -26.01 19.92 -5.39
C SER A 259 -25.95 20.36 -3.92
N ALA A 260 -24.78 20.27 -3.26
CA ALA A 260 -24.65 20.49 -1.81
C ALA A 260 -23.64 21.57 -1.41
N GLY A 261 -22.93 22.18 -2.38
CA GLY A 261 -21.88 23.16 -2.10
C GLY A 261 -20.67 22.58 -1.40
N PHE A 262 -20.02 23.39 -0.56
CA PHE A 262 -18.86 22.96 0.21
C PHE A 262 -19.28 22.12 1.43
N GLN A 263 -18.60 21.00 1.60
CA GLN A 263 -18.74 20.09 2.74
C GLN A 263 -17.35 19.66 3.22
N SER A 264 -17.19 19.42 4.50
CA SER A 264 -15.97 18.90 5.08
C SER A 264 -16.24 18.14 6.37
N GLY A 265 -15.27 17.39 6.82
CA GLY A 265 -15.31 16.71 8.10
C GLY A 265 -13.93 16.28 8.55
N GLU A 266 -13.80 16.07 9.84
CA GLU A 266 -12.56 15.63 10.45
C GLU A 266 -12.24 14.16 10.12
N GLY A 267 -10.95 13.81 10.26
CA GLY A 267 -10.47 12.45 10.12
C GLY A 267 -8.95 12.40 10.23
N ALA A 268 -8.46 11.29 10.76
CA ALA A 268 -7.04 11.00 10.84
C ALA A 268 -6.83 9.48 10.80
N MET A 269 -5.60 9.07 10.54
CA MET A 269 -5.23 7.66 10.67
C MET A 269 -5.47 7.17 12.10
N ALA A 270 -6.21 6.09 12.22
CA ALA A 270 -6.55 5.48 13.50
C ALA A 270 -6.47 3.95 13.36
N TYR A 271 -5.27 3.40 13.57
CA TYR A 271 -5.05 1.95 13.42
C TYR A 271 -5.99 1.11 14.29
N ASP A 272 -6.33 1.58 15.48
CA ASP A 272 -7.26 0.90 16.39
C ASP A 272 -8.68 0.82 15.82
N LEU A 273 -9.04 1.71 14.89
CA LEU A 273 -10.33 1.70 14.20
C LEU A 273 -10.27 1.01 12.83
N ASP A 274 -9.15 1.12 12.14
CA ASP A 274 -8.96 0.57 10.78
C ASP A 274 -8.65 -0.94 10.80
N MET A 275 -7.88 -1.39 11.79
CA MET A 275 -7.41 -2.77 11.87
C MET A 275 -8.51 -3.80 12.20
N PRO A 276 -9.46 -3.58 13.11
CA PRO A 276 -10.49 -4.59 13.40
C PRO A 276 -11.29 -5.04 12.16
N PRO A 277 -11.88 -4.15 11.35
CA PRO A 277 -12.60 -4.58 10.14
C PRO A 277 -11.67 -5.19 9.08
N TYR A 278 -10.42 -4.70 8.96
CA TYR A 278 -9.41 -5.28 8.07
C TYR A 278 -9.09 -6.74 8.45
N ILE A 279 -8.91 -7.04 9.72
CA ILE A 279 -8.66 -8.40 10.20
C ILE A 279 -9.92 -9.27 10.08
N GLN A 280 -11.10 -8.75 10.46
CA GLN A 280 -12.36 -9.52 10.37
C GLN A 280 -12.64 -10.00 8.94
N GLN A 281 -12.45 -9.15 7.94
CA GLN A 281 -12.70 -9.52 6.55
C GLN A 281 -11.72 -10.57 6.00
N MET A 282 -10.55 -10.78 6.61
CA MET A 282 -9.72 -11.95 6.31
C MET A 282 -10.41 -13.25 6.74
N ALA A 283 -11.02 -13.27 7.94
CA ALA A 283 -11.79 -14.43 8.39
C ALA A 283 -13.01 -14.68 7.49
N ASP A 284 -13.74 -13.61 7.14
CA ASP A 284 -14.91 -13.71 6.28
C ASP A 284 -14.55 -14.27 4.90
N TRP A 285 -13.40 -13.89 4.34
CA TRP A 285 -12.91 -14.43 3.07
C TRP A 285 -12.39 -15.86 3.20
N LEU A 286 -11.82 -16.24 4.33
CA LEU A 286 -11.43 -17.63 4.59
C LEU A 286 -12.65 -18.53 4.70
N ASP A 287 -13.74 -18.05 5.32
CA ASP A 287 -15.00 -18.79 5.47
C ASP A 287 -15.77 -18.91 4.13
N ASP A 288 -15.82 -17.82 3.36
CA ASP A 288 -16.54 -17.75 2.09
C ASP A 288 -15.67 -17.12 1.00
N GLY A 289 -15.15 -17.94 0.10
CA GLY A 289 -14.32 -17.50 -1.02
C GLY A 289 -15.00 -16.50 -1.97
N ARG A 290 -16.33 -16.38 -1.94
CA ARG A 290 -17.11 -15.43 -2.75
C ARG A 290 -17.11 -14.00 -2.16
N LYS A 291 -16.52 -13.81 -0.99
CA LYS A 291 -16.37 -12.51 -0.32
C LYS A 291 -14.90 -12.09 -0.28
N PRO A 292 -14.30 -11.73 -1.42
CA PRO A 292 -12.88 -11.36 -1.45
C PRO A 292 -12.62 -10.18 -0.53
N HIS A 293 -11.47 -10.20 0.14
CA HIS A 293 -11.04 -9.08 0.97
C HIS A 293 -10.87 -7.81 0.12
N PRO A 294 -11.37 -6.64 0.55
CA PRO A 294 -11.25 -5.39 -0.22
C PRO A 294 -9.80 -4.99 -0.57
N CYS A 295 -8.84 -5.37 0.29
CA CYS A 295 -7.40 -5.17 0.05
C CYS A 295 -6.74 -6.45 -0.52
N ASN A 296 -7.45 -7.26 -1.33
CA ASN A 296 -6.87 -8.44 -1.96
C ASN A 296 -5.75 -8.08 -2.95
N PHE A 297 -4.93 -9.07 -3.28
CA PHE A 297 -3.79 -8.90 -4.18
C PHE A 297 -4.21 -8.44 -5.57
N ASP A 298 -5.33 -8.91 -6.11
CA ASP A 298 -5.77 -8.56 -7.46
C ASP A 298 -6.01 -7.05 -7.56
N HIS A 299 -6.68 -6.44 -6.57
CA HIS A 299 -6.85 -5.01 -6.48
C HIS A 299 -5.52 -4.26 -6.26
N ALA A 300 -4.71 -4.71 -5.31
CA ALA A 300 -3.45 -4.06 -4.99
C ALA A 300 -2.42 -4.16 -6.14
N SER A 301 -2.45 -5.25 -6.92
CA SER A 301 -1.56 -5.44 -8.05
C SER A 301 -1.82 -4.45 -9.20
N LEU A 302 -3.07 -4.02 -9.41
CA LEU A 302 -3.38 -2.97 -10.40
C LEU A 302 -2.66 -1.66 -10.06
N GLY A 303 -2.72 -1.24 -8.80
CA GLY A 303 -2.01 -0.03 -8.34
C GLY A 303 -0.49 -0.19 -8.36
N ALA A 304 0.01 -1.38 -7.99
CA ALA A 304 1.44 -1.67 -8.05
C ALA A 304 1.98 -1.63 -9.48
N GLU A 305 1.25 -2.20 -10.44
CA GLU A 305 1.61 -2.20 -11.86
C GLU A 305 1.65 -0.78 -12.43
N VAL A 306 0.68 0.08 -12.08
CA VAL A 306 0.70 1.51 -12.42
C VAL A 306 1.94 2.19 -11.85
N MET A 307 2.28 1.95 -10.58
CA MET A 307 3.47 2.53 -9.94
C MET A 307 4.77 2.12 -10.64
N LEU A 308 4.90 0.84 -11.00
CA LEU A 308 6.07 0.30 -11.71
C LEU A 308 6.15 0.83 -13.14
N ALA A 309 5.01 0.94 -13.84
CA ALA A 309 4.95 1.56 -15.16
C ALA A 309 5.33 3.06 -15.12
N MET A 310 4.97 3.80 -14.06
CA MET A 310 5.46 5.18 -13.88
C MET A 310 6.98 5.23 -13.74
N GLN A 311 7.58 4.32 -13.00
CA GLN A 311 9.03 4.24 -12.87
C GLN A 311 9.71 3.92 -14.21
N ARG A 312 9.14 2.96 -14.96
CA ARG A 312 9.62 2.58 -16.29
C ARG A 312 9.52 3.74 -17.27
N SER A 313 8.38 4.42 -17.33
CA SER A 313 8.17 5.61 -18.15
C SER A 313 9.18 6.72 -17.84
N ALA A 314 9.45 6.95 -16.55
CA ALA A 314 10.42 7.96 -16.11
C ALA A 314 11.87 7.57 -16.48
N ALA A 315 12.21 6.28 -16.48
CA ALA A 315 13.54 5.80 -16.81
C ALA A 315 13.77 5.75 -18.34
N GLU A 316 12.82 5.27 -19.10
CA GLU A 316 12.95 5.05 -20.56
C GLU A 316 12.61 6.33 -21.35
N GLY A 317 11.75 7.19 -20.81
CA GLY A 317 11.20 8.37 -21.48
C GLY A 317 10.06 8.02 -22.42
N GLY A 318 8.85 8.52 -22.15
CA GLY A 318 7.68 8.31 -22.99
C GLY A 318 6.58 7.48 -22.36
N GLN A 319 5.64 7.07 -23.19
CA GLN A 319 4.45 6.34 -22.78
C GLN A 319 4.76 4.86 -22.60
N VAL A 320 4.29 4.28 -21.48
CA VAL A 320 4.34 2.84 -21.21
C VAL A 320 2.91 2.28 -21.24
N ALA A 321 2.67 1.27 -22.04
CA ALA A 321 1.38 0.60 -22.14
C ALA A 321 1.12 -0.28 -20.89
N LEU A 322 -0.15 -0.44 -20.53
CA LEU A 322 -0.64 -1.34 -19.50
C LEU A 322 -1.66 -2.34 -20.12
N PRO A 323 -1.70 -3.58 -19.61
CA PRO A 323 -0.82 -4.14 -18.57
C PRO A 323 0.63 -4.28 -19.06
N LEU A 324 1.58 -4.30 -18.10
CA LEU A 324 2.98 -4.59 -18.42
C LEU A 324 3.10 -6.03 -18.94
N LEU A 325 3.74 -6.22 -20.08
CA LEU A 325 3.89 -7.53 -20.71
C LEU A 325 5.17 -8.25 -20.28
N GLU A 326 6.19 -7.48 -19.91
CA GLU A 326 7.50 -8.00 -19.54
C GLU A 326 7.96 -7.41 -18.20
N GLY A 327 8.57 -8.25 -17.37
CA GLY A 327 9.21 -7.85 -16.12
C GLY A 327 10.51 -7.11 -16.38
N ALA A 328 10.81 -6.12 -15.53
CA ALA A 328 12.06 -5.38 -15.52
C ALA A 328 12.50 -5.10 -14.08
N ASP A 329 13.72 -4.61 -13.92
CA ASP A 329 14.20 -4.01 -12.68
C ASP A 329 14.13 -2.47 -12.82
N GLU A 330 12.97 -1.91 -12.48
CA GLU A 330 12.72 -0.46 -12.57
C GLU A 330 13.66 0.35 -11.65
N GLN A 331 14.13 -0.25 -10.55
CA GLN A 331 15.08 0.41 -9.66
C GLN A 331 16.46 0.58 -10.34
N ALA A 332 16.93 -0.46 -11.02
CA ALA A 332 18.17 -0.39 -11.80
C ALA A 332 18.05 0.59 -12.98
N LEU A 333 16.93 0.60 -13.68
CA LEU A 333 16.65 1.54 -14.77
C LEU A 333 16.69 3.00 -14.29
N LEU A 334 16.00 3.30 -13.18
CA LEU A 334 16.00 4.64 -12.58
C LEU A 334 17.41 5.04 -12.11
N LYS A 335 18.15 4.13 -11.47
CA LYS A 335 19.52 4.39 -11.02
C LYS A 335 20.46 4.74 -12.18
N ALA A 336 20.30 4.10 -13.33
CA ALA A 336 21.10 4.39 -14.52
C ALA A 336 20.73 5.75 -15.15
N ARG A 337 19.48 6.18 -15.03
CA ARG A 337 18.95 7.37 -15.72
C ARG A 337 19.01 8.64 -14.90
N LEU A 338 18.74 8.57 -13.59
CA LEU A 338 18.56 9.75 -12.75
C LEU A 338 19.88 10.38 -12.31
N SER A 339 19.88 11.71 -12.16
CA SER A 339 20.98 12.48 -11.60
C SER A 339 21.19 12.14 -10.12
N GLU A 340 22.46 12.20 -9.68
CA GLU A 340 22.81 12.11 -8.24
C GLU A 340 22.44 13.37 -7.46
N ARG A 341 22.16 14.49 -8.14
CA ARG A 341 21.78 15.72 -7.46
C ARG A 341 20.42 15.50 -6.77
N PRO A 342 20.33 15.83 -5.46
CA PRO A 342 19.04 15.74 -4.77
C PRO A 342 18.07 16.79 -5.34
N VAL A 343 16.79 16.48 -5.28
CA VAL A 343 15.72 17.42 -5.62
C VAL A 343 15.54 18.41 -4.47
N LEU A 344 15.29 19.67 -4.77
CA LEU A 344 14.89 20.66 -3.76
C LEU A 344 13.60 20.20 -3.08
N VAL A 345 13.56 20.34 -1.76
CA VAL A 345 12.44 19.91 -0.93
C VAL A 345 11.56 21.08 -0.54
N SER A 346 10.26 20.83 -0.43
CA SER A 346 9.24 21.84 -0.13
C SER A 346 8.96 22.01 1.36
N CYS A 347 9.32 21.08 2.22
CA CYS A 347 9.06 21.17 3.64
C CYS A 347 10.28 20.83 4.51
N GLU A 348 10.29 21.36 5.75
CA GLU A 348 11.40 21.22 6.68
C GLU A 348 11.80 19.77 7.00
N GLN A 349 10.83 18.87 7.07
CA GLN A 349 11.11 17.47 7.33
C GLN A 349 11.81 16.79 6.17
N ASN A 350 11.38 17.07 4.94
CA ASN A 350 12.07 16.62 3.74
C ASN A 350 13.48 17.23 3.67
N LYS A 351 13.64 18.50 3.98
CA LYS A 351 14.97 19.15 4.05
C LYS A 351 15.89 18.41 5.00
N LYS A 352 15.42 18.16 6.23
CA LYS A 352 16.19 17.41 7.23
C LYS A 352 16.53 16.00 6.74
N GLU A 353 15.59 15.33 6.10
CA GLU A 353 15.72 13.98 5.63
C GLU A 353 16.71 13.84 4.47
N PHE A 354 16.70 14.78 3.56
CA PHE A 354 17.65 14.84 2.45
C PHE A 354 19.00 15.51 2.82
N GLY A 355 19.15 15.97 4.06
CA GLY A 355 20.35 16.66 4.52
C GLY A 355 20.58 18.00 3.81
N LEU A 356 19.51 18.68 3.38
CA LEU A 356 19.58 19.97 2.71
C LEU A 356 19.46 21.12 3.72
N PRO A 357 20.11 22.28 3.45
CA PRO A 357 20.08 23.44 4.35
C PRO A 357 18.69 24.07 4.51
#